data_77704a049c0d88bb8804c3fbb997d6d1
#
_entry.id   77704a049c0d88bb8804c3fbb997d6d1
#
_cell.length_a   1.000
_cell.length_b   1.000
_cell.length_c   1.000
_cell.angle_alpha   90.00
_cell.angle_beta   90.00
_cell.angle_gamma   90.00
#
_symmetry.space_group_name_H-M   'P 1'
#
loop_
_entity.id
_entity.type
_entity.pdbx_description
1 polymer ?
#
loop_
_entity_poly.entity_id
_entity_poly.type
_entity_poly.pdbx_seq_one_letter_code
_entity_poly.pdbx_strand_id
1 'polypeptide(L)'
;MTASLLEPTTRIPRTTVAQIPRRRPSWLVAADLVAVLLFAIEGALLGIGAGLNVIGVLTVGFMGSLGGGLVRDLLCHDAPPAALRSVTYPATAFLGGLVAIVGYPALIAVPVEVRGPFDAAALGLFCVVGAMKALDFRMRSLAAVLLGAMSAVGGGVIRDVLLGTVPSALRGDVCAVAALCGAGVTVVALRSGVRRGVAAAAGVGTCVAISLLSTTLGWHLPAVAPGR
;
A
#
# COMPACT_ATOMS: atom_id res chain seq x y z
N MET A 1 1.63 -17.01 -63.84
CA MET A 1 0.60 -16.00 -63.52
C MET A 1 -0.13 -16.49 -62.30
N THR A 2 0.17 -15.96 -61.16
CA THR A 2 -0.62 -15.77 -59.92
C THR A 2 0.32 -15.73 -58.70
N ALA A 3 1.02 -14.63 -58.60
CA ALA A 3 1.63 -14.23 -57.34
C ALA A 3 1.04 -12.90 -56.99
N SER A 4 0.24 -12.78 -55.98
CA SER A 4 -0.10 -11.50 -55.32
C SER A 4 -1.39 -11.66 -54.49
N LEU A 5 -1.34 -12.23 -53.32
CA LEU A 5 -2.35 -12.01 -52.27
C LEU A 5 -1.74 -12.33 -50.89
N LEU A 6 -0.67 -11.65 -50.55
CA LEU A 6 -0.26 -11.46 -49.15
C LEU A 6 -0.20 -9.98 -48.87
N GLU A 7 -1.34 -9.37 -48.72
CA GLU A 7 -1.50 -8.04 -48.18
C GLU A 7 -1.16 -7.98 -46.70
N PRO A 8 -0.62 -6.85 -46.28
CA PRO A 8 0.16 -6.76 -45.05
C PRO A 8 -0.71 -6.64 -43.82
N THR A 9 -0.32 -7.42 -42.82
CA THR A 9 -0.54 -7.17 -41.41
C THR A 9 -0.95 -5.73 -41.09
N THR A 10 -2.20 -5.55 -40.71
CA THR A 10 -2.69 -4.39 -40.01
C THR A 10 -1.79 -4.13 -38.79
N ARG A 11 -0.90 -3.18 -38.90
CA ARG A 11 -0.15 -2.63 -37.76
C ARG A 11 -1.17 -2.08 -36.81
N ILE A 12 -1.46 -2.81 -35.74
CA ILE A 12 -2.14 -2.28 -34.56
C ILE A 12 -1.33 -1.04 -34.16
N PRO A 13 -1.90 0.16 -34.15
CA PRO A 13 -1.18 1.33 -33.68
C PRO A 13 -0.81 1.04 -32.23
N ARG A 14 0.49 0.92 -31.94
CA ARG A 14 1.01 0.98 -30.58
C ARG A 14 0.58 2.35 -30.06
N THR A 15 -0.52 2.39 -29.32
CA THR A 15 -0.85 3.53 -28.49
C THR A 15 0.34 3.70 -27.58
N THR A 16 1.21 4.61 -27.95
CA THR A 16 2.32 5.08 -27.12
C THR A 16 1.65 5.76 -25.94
N VAL A 17 1.38 4.98 -24.89
CA VAL A 17 1.03 5.53 -23.59
C VAL A 17 2.27 6.35 -23.21
N ALA A 18 2.14 7.66 -23.40
CA ALA A 18 3.20 8.59 -23.05
C ALA A 18 3.50 8.40 -21.56
N GLN A 19 4.50 7.61 -21.28
CA GLN A 19 5.13 7.54 -19.97
C GLN A 19 5.71 8.92 -19.73
N ILE A 20 5.02 9.74 -18.98
CA ILE A 20 5.57 10.99 -18.48
C ILE A 20 6.24 10.64 -17.15
N PRO A 21 7.56 10.40 -17.13
CA PRO A 21 8.28 10.22 -15.88
C PRO A 21 8.45 11.60 -15.26
N ARG A 22 7.44 12.10 -14.57
CA ARG A 22 7.67 13.17 -13.62
C ARG A 22 8.57 12.57 -12.53
N ARG A 23 9.80 13.10 -12.41
CA ARG A 23 10.67 12.79 -11.25
C ARG A 23 9.84 12.98 -10.00
N ARG A 24 9.55 11.89 -9.29
CA ARG A 24 8.84 11.96 -8.01
C ARG A 24 9.68 12.81 -7.06
N PRO A 25 9.06 13.71 -6.29
CA PRO A 25 9.80 14.44 -5.26
C PRO A 25 10.40 13.42 -4.27
N SER A 26 11.63 13.68 -3.85
CA SER A 26 12.41 12.78 -2.98
C SER A 26 11.68 12.42 -1.68
N TRP A 27 10.93 13.39 -1.12
CA TRP A 27 10.14 13.15 0.09
C TRP A 27 9.03 12.12 -0.09
N LEU A 28 8.43 12.03 -1.30
CA LEU A 28 7.39 11.05 -1.59
C LEU A 28 7.96 9.63 -1.69
N VAL A 29 9.17 9.52 -2.24
CA VAL A 29 9.92 8.24 -2.24
C VAL A 29 10.30 7.85 -0.82
N ALA A 30 10.76 8.80 -0.02
CA ALA A 30 11.07 8.55 1.40
C ALA A 30 9.82 8.10 2.18
N ALA A 31 8.66 8.74 1.97
CA ALA A 31 7.40 8.35 2.58
C ALA A 31 7.00 6.91 2.20
N ASP A 32 7.16 6.54 0.92
CA ASP A 32 6.90 5.18 0.43
C ASP A 32 7.84 4.15 1.10
N LEU A 33 9.14 4.47 1.23
CA LEU A 33 10.12 3.59 1.89
C LEU A 33 9.86 3.45 3.40
N VAL A 34 9.46 4.54 4.08
CA VAL A 34 9.07 4.47 5.50
C VAL A 34 7.85 3.56 5.68
N ALA A 35 6.85 3.68 4.80
CA ALA A 35 5.70 2.80 4.81
C ALA A 35 6.10 1.33 4.60
N VAL A 36 6.99 1.06 3.63
CA VAL A 36 7.53 -0.29 3.39
C VAL A 36 8.23 -0.83 4.63
N LEU A 37 9.06 -0.01 5.29
CA LEU A 37 9.78 -0.42 6.50
C LEU A 37 8.81 -0.82 7.63
N LEU A 38 7.83 0.03 7.91
CA LEU A 38 6.85 -0.19 8.98
C LEU A 38 6.02 -1.46 8.71
N PHE A 39 5.50 -1.63 7.50
CA PHE A 39 4.76 -2.84 7.12
C PHE A 39 5.61 -4.11 7.12
N ALA A 40 6.91 -3.99 6.79
CA ALA A 40 7.83 -5.14 6.85
C ALA A 40 8.08 -5.59 8.29
N ILE A 41 8.25 -4.63 9.21
CA ILE A 41 8.40 -4.92 10.65
C ILE A 41 7.11 -5.58 11.16
N GLU A 42 5.94 -4.99 10.90
CA GLU A 42 4.65 -5.52 11.32
C GLU A 42 4.40 -6.92 10.77
N GLY A 43 4.59 -7.12 9.46
CA GLY A 43 4.40 -8.42 8.82
C GLY A 43 5.32 -9.50 9.38
N ALA A 44 6.58 -9.14 9.66
CA ALA A 44 7.54 -10.05 10.28
C ALA A 44 7.15 -10.38 11.73
N LEU A 45 6.70 -9.42 12.53
CA LEU A 45 6.22 -9.67 13.91
C LEU A 45 5.04 -10.64 13.93
N LEU A 46 4.09 -10.46 13.00
CA LEU A 46 2.95 -11.39 12.86
C LEU A 46 3.40 -12.78 12.40
N GLY A 47 4.39 -12.86 11.51
CA GLY A 47 5.00 -14.12 11.09
C GLY A 47 5.69 -14.87 12.24
N ILE A 48 6.40 -14.15 13.13
CA ILE A 48 7.00 -14.72 14.34
C ILE A 48 5.88 -15.22 15.26
N GLY A 49 4.85 -14.41 15.49
CA GLY A 49 3.69 -14.78 16.31
C GLY A 49 2.94 -16.00 15.80
N ALA A 50 2.95 -16.23 14.48
CA ALA A 50 2.38 -17.42 13.84
C ALA A 50 3.32 -18.65 13.88
N GLY A 51 4.50 -18.56 14.49
CA GLY A 51 5.46 -19.67 14.62
C GLY A 51 6.22 -19.99 13.34
N LEU A 52 6.32 -19.07 12.38
CA LEU A 52 7.07 -19.27 11.15
C LEU A 52 8.59 -19.32 11.42
N ASN A 53 9.30 -20.05 10.57
CA ASN A 53 10.77 -20.03 10.58
C ASN A 53 11.29 -18.69 9.99
N VAL A 54 12.60 -18.44 10.10
CA VAL A 54 13.24 -17.18 9.67
C VAL A 54 12.91 -16.83 8.22
N ILE A 55 12.91 -17.81 7.32
CA ILE A 55 12.59 -17.59 5.91
C ILE A 55 11.12 -17.20 5.75
N GLY A 56 10.21 -17.87 6.44
CA GLY A 56 8.78 -17.56 6.44
C GLY A 56 8.50 -16.15 6.98
N VAL A 57 9.12 -15.78 8.09
CA VAL A 57 9.03 -14.45 8.68
C VAL A 57 9.49 -13.36 7.70
N LEU A 58 10.65 -13.54 7.09
CA LEU A 58 11.18 -12.60 6.09
C LEU A 58 10.28 -12.54 4.85
N THR A 59 9.73 -13.67 4.40
CA THR A 59 8.83 -13.73 3.25
C THR A 59 7.54 -12.96 3.52
N VAL A 60 6.90 -13.17 4.68
CA VAL A 60 5.65 -12.47 5.05
C VAL A 60 5.88 -10.97 5.19
N GLY A 61 6.95 -10.55 5.85
CA GLY A 61 7.32 -9.13 5.95
C GLY A 61 7.61 -8.50 4.60
N PHE A 62 8.37 -9.19 3.75
CA PHE A 62 8.74 -8.75 2.40
C PHE A 62 7.52 -8.62 1.49
N MET A 63 6.72 -9.68 1.36
CA MET A 63 5.55 -9.71 0.46
C MET A 63 4.45 -8.77 0.94
N GLY A 64 4.20 -8.71 2.24
CA GLY A 64 3.23 -7.78 2.83
C GLY A 64 3.60 -6.33 2.58
N SER A 65 4.87 -5.96 2.80
CA SER A 65 5.30 -4.57 2.65
C SER A 65 5.40 -4.09 1.21
N LEU A 66 5.80 -4.93 0.27
CA LEU A 66 5.94 -4.57 -1.15
C LEU A 66 4.67 -4.83 -1.96
N GLY A 67 3.80 -5.73 -1.52
CA GLY A 67 2.64 -6.20 -2.28
C GLY A 67 1.69 -5.09 -2.68
N GLY A 68 1.30 -4.21 -1.77
CA GLY A 68 0.44 -3.06 -2.06
C GLY A 68 1.05 -2.10 -3.07
N GLY A 69 2.36 -1.84 -2.96
CA GLY A 69 3.12 -1.02 -3.91
C GLY A 69 3.24 -1.66 -5.29
N LEU A 70 3.43 -2.97 -5.36
CA LEU A 70 3.47 -3.72 -6.63
C LEU A 70 2.12 -3.67 -7.34
N VAL A 71 1.02 -3.95 -6.64
CA VAL A 71 -0.34 -3.85 -7.21
C VAL A 71 -0.62 -2.43 -7.71
N ARG A 72 -0.31 -1.42 -6.93
CA ARG A 72 -0.42 -0.01 -7.32
C ARG A 72 0.34 0.28 -8.61
N ASP A 73 1.59 -0.14 -8.69
CA ASP A 73 2.47 0.16 -9.82
C ASP A 73 1.98 -0.53 -11.10
N LEU A 74 1.53 -1.78 -11.00
CA LEU A 74 0.93 -2.51 -12.10
C LEU A 74 -0.35 -1.84 -12.62
N LEU A 75 -1.24 -1.41 -11.71
CA LEU A 75 -2.49 -0.72 -12.09
C LEU A 75 -2.23 0.67 -12.69
N CYS A 76 -1.12 1.32 -12.33
CA CYS A 76 -0.67 2.55 -12.98
C CYS A 76 0.02 2.31 -14.35
N HIS A 77 0.19 1.06 -14.81
CA HIS A 77 1.01 0.71 -15.96
C HIS A 77 2.46 1.22 -15.84
N ASP A 78 2.96 1.36 -14.59
CA ASP A 78 4.35 1.75 -14.29
C ASP A 78 5.22 0.49 -14.23
N ALA A 79 5.54 -0.05 -15.39
CA ALA A 79 6.36 -1.25 -15.52
C ALA A 79 7.80 -0.92 -15.95
N PRO A 80 8.83 -1.55 -15.34
CA PRO A 80 8.76 -2.42 -14.17
C PRO A 80 8.42 -1.64 -12.89
N PRO A 81 7.71 -2.26 -11.92
CA PRO A 81 7.39 -1.63 -10.63
C PRO A 81 8.62 -1.09 -9.89
N ALA A 82 8.42 -0.06 -9.06
CA ALA A 82 9.51 0.57 -8.31
C ALA A 82 10.32 -0.44 -7.46
N ALA A 83 9.63 -1.41 -6.86
CA ALA A 83 10.24 -2.48 -6.08
C ALA A 83 11.20 -3.38 -6.89
N LEU A 84 10.98 -3.51 -8.20
CA LEU A 84 11.85 -4.28 -9.10
C LEU A 84 12.89 -3.40 -9.81
N ARG A 85 12.64 -2.09 -9.88
CA ARG A 85 13.52 -1.12 -10.54
C ARG A 85 14.63 -0.65 -9.62
N SER A 86 14.40 -0.60 -8.32
CA SER A 86 15.34 -0.08 -7.32
C SER A 86 15.58 -1.09 -6.22
N VAL A 87 16.85 -1.41 -5.98
CA VAL A 87 17.29 -2.30 -4.87
C VAL A 87 16.90 -1.74 -3.50
N THR A 88 16.67 -0.42 -3.40
CA THR A 88 16.32 0.23 -2.12
C THR A 88 15.03 -0.33 -1.52
N TYR A 89 14.00 -0.62 -2.33
CA TYR A 89 12.73 -1.17 -1.82
C TYR A 89 12.88 -2.57 -1.23
N PRO A 90 13.44 -3.56 -1.95
CA PRO A 90 13.71 -4.88 -1.39
C PRO A 90 14.64 -4.83 -0.16
N ALA A 91 15.68 -4.00 -0.20
CA ALA A 91 16.60 -3.83 0.91
C ALA A 91 15.89 -3.28 2.16
N THR A 92 15.01 -2.28 1.99
CA THR A 92 14.21 -1.73 3.09
C THR A 92 13.25 -2.76 3.68
N ALA A 93 12.58 -3.55 2.84
CA ALA A 93 11.70 -4.63 3.29
C ALA A 93 12.48 -5.71 4.07
N PHE A 94 13.65 -6.11 3.57
CA PHE A 94 14.54 -7.05 4.25
C PHE A 94 15.02 -6.51 5.59
N LEU A 95 15.45 -5.24 5.62
CA LEU A 95 15.88 -4.56 6.84
C LEU A 95 14.76 -4.56 7.90
N GLY A 96 13.51 -4.25 7.49
CA GLY A 96 12.36 -4.31 8.40
C GLY A 96 12.15 -5.69 8.99
N GLY A 97 12.25 -6.74 8.18
CA GLY A 97 12.18 -8.13 8.66
C GLY A 97 13.30 -8.48 9.64
N LEU A 98 14.54 -8.06 9.38
CA LEU A 98 15.68 -8.26 10.30
C LEU A 98 15.49 -7.48 11.60
N VAL A 99 15.04 -6.23 11.55
CA VAL A 99 14.73 -5.43 12.74
C VAL A 99 13.68 -6.12 13.60
N ALA A 100 12.64 -6.71 12.99
CA ALA A 100 11.62 -7.44 13.72
C ALA A 100 12.19 -8.71 14.37
N ILE A 101 13.03 -9.48 13.70
CA ILE A 101 13.63 -10.71 14.23
C ILE A 101 14.54 -10.40 15.42
N VAL A 102 15.48 -9.45 15.25
CA VAL A 102 16.44 -9.10 16.28
C VAL A 102 15.76 -8.36 17.44
N GLY A 103 14.84 -7.46 17.13
CA GLY A 103 14.14 -6.63 18.10
C GLY A 103 12.90 -7.28 18.72
N TYR A 104 12.56 -8.53 18.38
CA TYR A 104 11.31 -9.17 18.76
C TYR A 104 10.99 -9.06 20.26
N PRO A 105 11.91 -9.37 21.20
CA PRO A 105 11.61 -9.28 22.62
C PRO A 105 11.23 -7.86 23.08
N ALA A 106 11.89 -6.85 22.52
CA ALA A 106 11.61 -5.46 22.82
C ALA A 106 10.32 -4.98 22.13
N LEU A 107 10.12 -5.35 20.87
CA LEU A 107 8.97 -4.93 20.08
C LEU A 107 7.67 -5.58 20.54
N ILE A 108 7.70 -6.84 21.00
CA ILE A 108 6.51 -7.52 21.53
C ILE A 108 6.10 -6.97 22.90
N ALA A 109 7.06 -6.46 23.67
CA ALA A 109 6.81 -5.82 24.96
C ALA A 109 6.14 -4.43 24.81
N VAL A 110 6.17 -3.83 23.60
CA VAL A 110 5.49 -2.56 23.34
C VAL A 110 3.98 -2.81 23.38
N PRO A 111 3.22 -2.05 24.20
CA PRO A 111 1.77 -2.18 24.26
C PRO A 111 1.08 -1.95 22.90
N VAL A 112 -0.05 -2.62 22.68
CA VAL A 112 -0.82 -2.51 21.41
C VAL A 112 -1.21 -1.07 21.13
N GLU A 113 -1.48 -0.30 22.18
CA GLU A 113 -1.83 1.13 22.11
C GLU A 113 -0.72 1.97 21.47
N VAL A 114 0.54 1.54 21.63
CA VAL A 114 1.70 2.22 21.03
C VAL A 114 2.01 1.68 19.64
N ARG A 115 1.74 0.41 19.37
CA ARG A 115 1.95 -0.20 18.03
C ARG A 115 0.91 0.26 17.02
N GLY A 116 -0.36 0.39 17.42
CA GLY A 116 -1.45 0.84 16.55
C GLY A 116 -1.19 2.13 15.77
N PRO A 117 -0.61 3.18 16.37
CA PRO A 117 -0.20 4.38 15.65
C PRO A 117 0.81 4.15 14.53
N PHE A 118 1.74 3.21 14.67
CA PHE A 118 2.71 2.91 13.60
C PHE A 118 2.03 2.22 12.41
N ASP A 119 1.10 1.30 12.67
CA ASP A 119 0.32 0.64 11.63
C ASP A 119 -0.58 1.64 10.90
N ALA A 120 -1.26 2.51 11.66
CA ALA A 120 -2.09 3.58 11.11
C ALA A 120 -1.27 4.56 10.26
N ALA A 121 -0.03 4.89 10.70
CA ALA A 121 0.86 5.76 9.96
C ALA A 121 1.32 5.11 8.64
N ALA A 122 1.69 3.85 8.68
CA ALA A 122 2.08 3.10 7.49
C ALA A 122 0.93 3.00 6.49
N LEU A 123 -0.28 2.68 6.96
CA LEU A 123 -1.50 2.67 6.16
C LEU A 123 -1.77 4.05 5.52
N GLY A 124 -1.66 5.13 6.30
CA GLY A 124 -1.84 6.50 5.85
C GLY A 124 -0.81 6.92 4.80
N LEU A 125 0.46 6.55 4.99
CA LEU A 125 1.52 6.82 4.02
C LEU A 125 1.25 6.11 2.69
N PHE A 126 0.90 4.82 2.71
CA PHE A 126 0.61 4.07 1.48
C PHE A 126 -0.62 4.59 0.75
N CYS A 127 -1.71 4.95 1.46
CA CYS A 127 -2.90 5.47 0.80
C CYS A 127 -2.62 6.80 0.11
N VAL A 128 -1.87 7.70 0.74
CA VAL A 128 -1.49 9.01 0.19
C VAL A 128 -0.53 8.86 -0.99
N VAL A 129 0.52 8.06 -0.85
CA VAL A 129 1.49 7.81 -1.94
C VAL A 129 0.78 7.17 -3.14
N GLY A 130 -0.14 6.22 -2.90
CA GLY A 130 -0.94 5.58 -3.93
C GLY A 130 -1.84 6.56 -4.67
N ALA A 131 -2.59 7.39 -3.94
CA ALA A 131 -3.48 8.39 -4.51
C ALA A 131 -2.71 9.46 -5.32
N MET A 132 -1.60 9.95 -4.78
CA MET A 132 -0.74 10.93 -5.46
C MET A 132 -0.12 10.35 -6.73
N LYS A 133 0.33 9.10 -6.69
CA LYS A 133 0.85 8.41 -7.86
C LYS A 133 -0.22 8.29 -8.94
N ALA A 134 -1.43 7.87 -8.60
CA ALA A 134 -2.54 7.77 -9.54
C ALA A 134 -2.85 9.11 -10.24
N LEU A 135 -2.83 10.21 -9.48
CA LEU A 135 -3.01 11.56 -10.04
C LEU A 135 -1.85 11.97 -10.96
N ASP A 136 -0.61 11.59 -10.64
CA ASP A 136 0.54 11.84 -11.51
C ASP A 136 0.43 11.09 -12.85
N PHE A 137 -0.22 9.91 -12.86
CA PHE A 137 -0.60 9.16 -14.06
C PHE A 137 -1.91 9.63 -14.68
N ARG A 138 -2.41 10.82 -14.29
CA ARG A 138 -3.62 11.46 -14.81
C ARG A 138 -4.91 10.64 -14.67
N MET A 139 -4.97 9.75 -13.70
CA MET A 139 -6.19 9.02 -13.39
C MET A 139 -7.30 9.96 -12.88
N ARG A 140 -8.55 9.55 -13.05
CA ARG A 140 -9.71 10.27 -12.50
C ARG A 140 -9.66 10.24 -10.96
N SER A 141 -10.26 11.24 -10.32
CA SER A 141 -10.22 11.39 -8.85
C SER A 141 -10.69 10.14 -8.11
N LEU A 142 -11.80 9.54 -8.54
CA LEU A 142 -12.31 8.31 -7.92
C LEU A 142 -11.31 7.15 -8.05
N ALA A 143 -10.73 6.96 -9.25
CA ALA A 143 -9.72 5.92 -9.47
C ALA A 143 -8.47 6.16 -8.60
N ALA A 144 -8.08 7.42 -8.38
CA ALA A 144 -6.96 7.77 -7.52
C ALA A 144 -7.24 7.46 -6.05
N VAL A 145 -8.46 7.71 -5.56
CA VAL A 145 -8.88 7.35 -4.20
C VAL A 145 -8.87 5.82 -4.02
N LEU A 146 -9.48 5.10 -4.95
CA LEU A 146 -9.53 3.64 -4.90
C LEU A 146 -8.13 3.03 -4.95
N LEU A 147 -7.26 3.52 -5.85
CA LEU A 147 -5.90 3.02 -5.95
C LEU A 147 -5.06 3.33 -4.70
N GLY A 148 -5.28 4.49 -4.07
CA GLY A 148 -4.69 4.83 -2.79
C GLY A 148 -5.09 3.83 -1.70
N ALA A 149 -6.38 3.58 -1.55
CA ALA A 149 -6.89 2.61 -0.59
C ALA A 149 -6.40 1.18 -0.88
N MET A 150 -6.42 0.75 -2.14
CA MET A 150 -5.91 -0.57 -2.55
C MET A 150 -4.42 -0.72 -2.28
N SER A 151 -3.63 0.33 -2.49
CA SER A 151 -2.20 0.33 -2.18
C SER A 151 -1.95 0.15 -0.68
N ALA A 152 -2.76 0.78 0.16
CA ALA A 152 -2.63 0.71 1.61
C ALA A 152 -3.07 -0.65 2.17
N VAL A 153 -4.24 -1.13 1.76
CA VAL A 153 -4.83 -2.37 2.28
C VAL A 153 -4.24 -3.61 1.63
N GLY A 154 -3.80 -3.51 0.37
CA GLY A 154 -3.36 -4.65 -0.44
C GLY A 154 -2.18 -5.41 0.17
N GLY A 155 -1.24 -4.71 0.78
CA GLY A 155 -0.12 -5.33 1.49
C GLY A 155 -0.57 -6.19 2.67
N GLY A 156 -1.47 -5.66 3.50
CA GLY A 156 -2.07 -6.38 4.62
C GLY A 156 -2.87 -7.60 4.17
N VAL A 157 -3.63 -7.48 3.09
CA VAL A 157 -4.37 -8.62 2.52
C VAL A 157 -3.43 -9.73 2.09
N ILE A 158 -2.35 -9.41 1.37
CA ILE A 158 -1.34 -10.41 0.95
C ILE A 158 -0.70 -11.07 2.16
N ARG A 159 -0.32 -10.29 3.17
CA ARG A 159 0.24 -10.77 4.43
C ARG A 159 -0.69 -11.75 5.13
N ASP A 160 -1.95 -11.36 5.34
CA ASP A 160 -2.94 -12.15 6.07
C ASP A 160 -3.25 -13.46 5.34
N VAL A 161 -3.33 -13.43 4.00
CA VAL A 161 -3.49 -14.64 3.16
C VAL A 161 -2.29 -15.57 3.31
N LEU A 162 -1.05 -15.06 3.32
CA LEU A 162 0.16 -15.86 3.54
C LEU A 162 0.19 -16.50 4.92
N LEU A 163 -0.40 -15.84 5.92
CA LEU A 163 -0.56 -16.37 7.27
C LEU A 163 -1.75 -17.33 7.42
N GLY A 164 -2.51 -17.60 6.35
CA GLY A 164 -3.68 -18.46 6.38
C GLY A 164 -4.86 -17.88 7.17
N THR A 165 -4.87 -16.57 7.37
CA THR A 165 -5.93 -15.86 8.10
C THR A 165 -6.83 -15.10 7.14
N VAL A 166 -8.10 -14.88 7.53
CA VAL A 166 -8.97 -13.98 6.79
C VAL A 166 -8.44 -12.57 6.96
N PRO A 167 -8.24 -11.82 5.86
CA PRO A 167 -7.71 -10.46 5.93
C PRO A 167 -8.50 -9.56 6.89
N SER A 168 -7.77 -8.83 7.73
CA SER A 168 -8.34 -7.90 8.72
C SER A 168 -9.29 -6.89 8.07
N ALA A 169 -8.93 -6.38 6.91
CA ALA A 169 -9.77 -5.48 6.12
C ALA A 169 -11.15 -6.05 5.75
N LEU A 170 -11.33 -7.37 5.78
CA LEU A 170 -12.59 -8.06 5.51
C LEU A 170 -13.34 -8.49 6.78
N ARG A 171 -12.69 -8.43 7.94
CA ARG A 171 -13.29 -8.86 9.24
C ARG A 171 -13.98 -7.75 10.02
N GLY A 172 -14.18 -6.59 9.42
CA GLY A 172 -14.85 -5.46 10.07
C GLY A 172 -13.89 -4.37 10.56
N ASP A 173 -12.60 -4.49 10.28
CA ASP A 173 -11.66 -3.42 10.59
C ASP A 173 -11.94 -2.18 9.75
N VAL A 174 -11.83 -1.02 10.38
CA VAL A 174 -12.09 0.28 9.74
C VAL A 174 -10.91 0.74 8.86
N CYS A 175 -9.83 -0.06 8.78
CA CYS A 175 -8.61 0.30 8.05
C CYS A 175 -8.87 0.64 6.57
N ALA A 176 -9.75 -0.10 5.89
CA ALA A 176 -10.10 0.18 4.49
C ALA A 176 -10.86 1.51 4.36
N VAL A 177 -11.77 1.82 5.29
CA VAL A 177 -12.50 3.08 5.33
C VAL A 177 -11.56 4.24 5.66
N ALA A 178 -10.66 4.05 6.62
CA ALA A 178 -9.64 5.04 6.97
C ALA A 178 -8.74 5.37 5.77
N ALA A 179 -8.30 4.34 5.03
CA ALA A 179 -7.49 4.52 3.82
C ALA A 179 -8.26 5.23 2.70
N LEU A 180 -9.55 4.91 2.50
CA LEU A 180 -10.41 5.61 1.54
C LEU A 180 -10.59 7.08 1.90
N CYS A 181 -10.86 7.39 3.17
CA CYS A 181 -11.01 8.76 3.66
C CYS A 181 -9.70 9.55 3.52
N GLY A 182 -8.56 8.97 3.92
CA GLY A 182 -7.25 9.59 3.79
C GLY A 182 -6.86 9.87 2.33
N ALA A 183 -7.08 8.89 1.44
CA ALA A 183 -6.88 9.08 0.00
C ALA A 183 -7.84 10.14 -0.56
N GLY A 184 -9.10 10.13 -0.14
CA GLY A 184 -10.13 11.09 -0.55
C GLY A 184 -9.73 12.53 -0.20
N VAL A 185 -9.36 12.77 1.06
CA VAL A 185 -8.87 14.08 1.53
C VAL A 185 -7.67 14.54 0.72
N THR A 186 -6.69 13.64 0.47
CA THR A 186 -5.52 13.95 -0.35
C THR A 186 -5.91 14.38 -1.76
N VAL A 187 -6.81 13.63 -2.42
CA VAL A 187 -7.24 13.91 -3.79
C VAL A 187 -8.02 15.23 -3.87
N VAL A 188 -8.94 15.46 -2.93
CA VAL A 188 -9.72 16.71 -2.87
C VAL A 188 -8.79 17.91 -2.63
N ALA A 189 -7.89 17.84 -1.65
CA ALA A 189 -6.95 18.91 -1.36
C ALA A 189 -6.06 19.25 -2.57
N LEU A 190 -5.54 18.24 -3.27
CA LEU A 190 -4.74 18.46 -4.48
C LEU A 190 -5.53 19.07 -5.63
N ARG A 191 -6.80 18.68 -5.81
CA ARG A 191 -7.70 19.26 -6.82
C ARG A 191 -8.08 20.70 -6.50
N SER A 192 -8.13 21.07 -5.22
CA SER A 192 -8.36 22.44 -4.74
C SER A 192 -7.10 23.31 -4.78
N GLY A 193 -5.99 22.82 -5.34
CA GLY A 193 -4.76 23.61 -5.48
C GLY A 193 -3.88 23.66 -4.23
N VAL A 194 -4.17 22.86 -3.21
CA VAL A 194 -3.35 22.80 -1.98
C VAL A 194 -1.97 22.24 -2.30
N ARG A 195 -0.94 22.74 -1.62
CA ARG A 195 0.45 22.27 -1.76
C ARG A 195 0.54 20.76 -1.48
N ARG A 196 1.30 20.03 -2.30
CA ARG A 196 1.42 18.56 -2.21
C ARG A 196 1.76 18.04 -0.81
N GLY A 197 2.69 18.70 -0.11
CA GLY A 197 3.07 18.30 1.25
C GLY A 197 1.94 18.45 2.26
N VAL A 198 1.17 19.54 2.18
CA VAL A 198 0.02 19.82 3.07
C VAL A 198 -1.11 18.82 2.78
N ALA A 199 -1.41 18.56 1.50
CA ALA A 199 -2.41 17.57 1.10
C ALA A 199 -2.03 16.16 1.59
N ALA A 200 -0.73 15.80 1.50
CA ALA A 200 -0.22 14.54 2.01
C ALA A 200 -0.38 14.44 3.54
N ALA A 201 0.04 15.47 4.27
CA ALA A 201 -0.08 15.51 5.73
C ALA A 201 -1.54 15.42 6.20
N ALA A 202 -2.45 16.14 5.52
CA ALA A 202 -3.89 16.07 5.80
C ALA A 202 -4.45 14.66 5.55
N GLY A 203 -4.08 14.01 4.45
CA GLY A 203 -4.53 12.66 4.14
C GLY A 203 -3.99 11.62 5.12
N VAL A 204 -2.69 11.65 5.44
CA VAL A 204 -2.10 10.77 6.46
C VAL A 204 -2.77 11.01 7.82
N GLY A 205 -2.89 12.28 8.24
CA GLY A 205 -3.53 12.63 9.50
C GLY A 205 -4.97 12.15 9.61
N THR A 206 -5.76 12.27 8.53
CA THR A 206 -7.13 11.73 8.47
C THR A 206 -7.15 10.23 8.61
N CYS A 207 -6.31 9.51 7.87
CA CYS A 207 -6.24 8.05 7.95
C CYS A 207 -5.85 7.59 9.36
N VAL A 208 -4.79 8.19 9.92
CA VAL A 208 -4.33 7.88 11.29
C VAL A 208 -5.42 8.18 12.33
N ALA A 209 -6.06 9.35 12.25
CA ALA A 209 -7.11 9.73 13.19
C ALA A 209 -8.28 8.74 13.16
N ILE A 210 -8.77 8.36 11.99
CA ILE A 210 -9.86 7.39 11.86
C ILE A 210 -9.44 6.01 12.38
N SER A 211 -8.23 5.54 12.03
CA SER A 211 -7.71 4.25 12.51
C SER A 211 -7.58 4.21 14.03
N LEU A 212 -7.03 5.26 14.64
CA LEU A 212 -6.87 5.34 16.10
C LEU A 212 -8.22 5.47 16.82
N LEU A 213 -9.13 6.30 16.30
CA LEU A 213 -10.47 6.42 16.86
C LEU A 213 -11.24 5.09 16.80
N SER A 214 -11.12 4.33 15.71
CA SER A 214 -11.76 3.03 15.61
C SER A 214 -11.22 2.04 16.61
N THR A 215 -9.90 2.03 16.83
CA THR A 215 -9.25 1.14 17.80
C THR A 215 -9.61 1.51 19.23
N THR A 216 -9.60 2.80 19.58
CA THR A 216 -9.90 3.27 20.95
C THR A 216 -11.41 3.16 21.30
N LEU A 217 -12.28 3.38 20.33
CA LEU A 217 -13.73 3.31 20.53
C LEU A 217 -14.30 1.90 20.26
N GLY A 218 -13.46 0.95 19.85
CA GLY A 218 -13.92 -0.40 19.52
C GLY A 218 -14.88 -0.44 18.34
N TRP A 219 -14.71 0.47 17.36
CA TRP A 219 -15.59 0.51 16.19
C TRP A 219 -15.24 -0.64 15.24
N HIS A 220 -16.25 -1.46 15.00
CA HIS A 220 -16.18 -2.53 14.00
C HIS A 220 -17.30 -2.34 12.99
N LEU A 221 -17.00 -2.61 11.72
CA LEU A 221 -18.02 -2.65 10.68
C LEU A 221 -18.98 -3.83 10.96
N PRO A 222 -20.29 -3.64 10.78
CA PRO A 222 -21.26 -4.70 11.05
C PRO A 222 -21.00 -5.89 10.10
N ALA A 223 -20.89 -7.08 10.69
CA ALA A 223 -20.84 -8.32 9.92
C ALA A 223 -22.23 -8.58 9.31
N VAL A 224 -22.26 -8.94 8.02
CA VAL A 224 -23.49 -9.44 7.40
C VAL A 224 -23.70 -10.86 7.94
N ALA A 225 -24.64 -11.01 8.88
CA ALA A 225 -25.00 -12.32 9.37
C ALA A 225 -25.63 -13.14 8.23
N PRO A 226 -25.24 -14.42 8.03
CA PRO A 226 -25.97 -15.29 7.13
C PRO A 226 -27.41 -15.38 7.65
N GLY A 227 -28.39 -15.01 6.80
CA GLY A 227 -29.82 -15.09 7.14
C GLY A 227 -30.16 -16.47 7.70
N ARG A 228 -30.81 -16.51 8.85
CA ARG A 228 -31.36 -17.72 9.41
C ARG A 228 -32.57 -18.18 8.58
#